data_10a591cd6146eda04b6adc12f074728a
#
_entry.id   10a591cd6146eda04b6adc12f074728a
#
_cell.length_a   1.000
_cell.length_b   1.000
_cell.length_c   1.000
_cell.angle_alpha   90.00
_cell.angle_beta   90.00
_cell.angle_gamma   90.00
#
_symmetry.space_group_name_H-M   'P 1'
#
loop_
_entity.id
_entity.type
_entity.pdbx_description
1 polymer ?
#
loop_
_entity_poly.entity_id
_entity_poly.type
_entity_poly.pdbx_seq_one_letter_code
_entity_poly.pdbx_strand_id
1 'polypeptide(L)'
;AEHACIVVHLLPGTSSDKTIDALYAFTDCEESISPNCCVISEKKPHFLGVSDVLRHSADRTRDIFRRELEIKLDELRERLFYASLERVFIENRIYKDKEYETAANIDVAVEHIASRLEPLTADFIRPVTRDDILRLVEIKMKRIFRFSSDEAENLITRLNQQIQDVLDDLDHL
;
A
#
# COMPACT_ATOMS: atom_id res chain seq x y z
N ALA A 1 24.08 -15.09 -13.98
CA ALA A 1 23.97 -16.52 -14.26
C ALA A 1 24.99 -16.87 -15.33
N GLU A 2 25.90 -17.78 -15.04
CA GLU A 2 26.84 -18.32 -16.04
C GLU A 2 26.05 -19.20 -16.99
N HIS A 3 26.18 -18.90 -18.29
CA HIS A 3 25.57 -19.71 -19.33
C HIS A 3 26.39 -20.96 -19.55
N ALA A 4 25.77 -22.16 -19.50
CA ALA A 4 26.42 -23.38 -19.92
C ALA A 4 26.57 -23.36 -21.45
N CYS A 5 27.81 -23.56 -21.92
CA CYS A 5 28.11 -23.65 -23.35
C CYS A 5 28.73 -25.03 -23.63
N ILE A 6 28.13 -25.77 -24.55
CA ILE A 6 28.65 -27.06 -25.01
C ILE A 6 29.22 -26.87 -26.42
N VAL A 7 30.50 -27.15 -26.60
CA VAL A 7 31.18 -27.07 -27.90
C VAL A 7 31.45 -28.49 -28.40
N VAL A 8 30.91 -28.78 -29.60
CA VAL A 8 31.11 -30.07 -30.26
C VAL A 8 32.13 -29.88 -31.41
N HIS A 9 33.27 -30.56 -31.29
CA HIS A 9 34.31 -30.54 -32.31
C HIS A 9 34.03 -31.58 -33.37
N LEU A 10 33.85 -31.16 -34.61
CA LEU A 10 33.63 -32.04 -35.75
C LEU A 10 34.90 -32.37 -36.49
N LEU A 11 34.93 -33.54 -37.15
CA LEU A 11 36.04 -33.89 -38.04
C LEU A 11 36.09 -33.01 -39.26
N PRO A 12 37.30 -32.71 -39.80
CA PRO A 12 37.43 -31.93 -41.00
C PRO A 12 36.60 -32.47 -42.16
N GLY A 13 35.81 -31.62 -42.82
CA GLY A 13 34.95 -32.03 -43.95
C GLY A 13 33.54 -32.46 -43.52
N THR A 14 33.21 -32.52 -42.25
CA THR A 14 31.87 -32.79 -41.79
C THR A 14 31.00 -31.51 -41.83
N SER A 15 29.81 -31.59 -42.44
CA SER A 15 28.86 -30.48 -42.47
C SER A 15 28.24 -30.26 -41.09
N SER A 16 28.26 -29.04 -40.59
CA SER A 16 27.62 -28.65 -39.32
C SER A 16 26.11 -28.89 -39.38
N ASP A 17 25.43 -28.54 -40.48
CA ASP A 17 23.98 -28.65 -40.61
C ASP A 17 23.52 -30.09 -40.51
N LYS A 18 24.22 -31.00 -41.25
CA LYS A 18 23.90 -32.45 -41.19
C LYS A 18 24.18 -33.03 -39.79
N THR A 19 25.13 -32.50 -39.08
CA THR A 19 25.41 -32.94 -37.71
C THR A 19 24.35 -32.47 -36.77
N ILE A 20 23.84 -31.25 -36.92
CA ILE A 20 22.73 -30.72 -36.12
C ILE A 20 21.47 -31.56 -36.35
N ASP A 21 21.10 -31.85 -37.64
CA ASP A 21 19.97 -32.69 -37.93
C ASP A 21 20.12 -34.10 -37.35
N ALA A 22 21.34 -34.64 -37.38
CA ALA A 22 21.63 -35.94 -36.81
C ALA A 22 21.53 -35.94 -35.25
N LEU A 23 21.93 -34.86 -34.63
CA LEU A 23 21.77 -34.70 -33.18
C LEU A 23 20.30 -34.69 -32.78
N TYR A 24 19.44 -33.94 -33.52
CA TYR A 24 18.01 -33.97 -33.28
C TYR A 24 17.34 -35.33 -33.57
N ALA A 25 17.80 -36.04 -34.58
CA ALA A 25 17.20 -37.31 -34.97
C ALA A 25 17.64 -38.51 -34.11
N PHE A 26 18.89 -38.51 -33.57
CA PHE A 26 19.51 -39.69 -32.97
C PHE A 26 19.96 -39.52 -31.52
N THR A 27 19.73 -38.33 -30.91
CA THR A 27 20.10 -38.08 -29.53
C THR A 27 18.95 -37.37 -28.79
N ASP A 28 19.02 -37.29 -27.47
CA ASP A 28 18.03 -36.64 -26.60
C ASP A 28 18.30 -35.10 -26.46
N CYS A 29 18.85 -34.44 -27.52
CA CYS A 29 19.09 -33.03 -27.48
C CYS A 29 17.80 -32.18 -27.61
N GLU A 30 16.68 -32.80 -27.99
CA GLU A 30 15.34 -32.24 -27.96
C GLU A 30 14.40 -33.17 -27.20
N GLU A 31 13.77 -32.65 -26.16
CA GLU A 31 12.80 -33.38 -25.36
C GLU A 31 11.45 -32.63 -25.39
N SER A 32 10.37 -33.38 -25.65
CA SER A 32 9.03 -32.80 -25.62
C SER A 32 8.49 -32.77 -24.20
N ILE A 33 8.25 -31.57 -23.70
CA ILE A 33 7.68 -31.36 -22.36
C ILE A 33 6.18 -31.07 -22.49
N SER A 34 5.35 -31.92 -21.90
CA SER A 34 3.90 -31.72 -21.79
C SER A 34 3.54 -31.36 -20.38
N PRO A 35 3.55 -30.07 -20.00
CA PRO A 35 3.28 -29.65 -18.64
C PRO A 35 1.80 -29.85 -18.28
N ASN A 36 1.57 -30.49 -17.15
CA ASN A 36 0.24 -30.63 -16.54
C ASN A 36 0.08 -29.53 -15.49
N CYS A 37 -0.52 -28.40 -15.88
CA CYS A 37 -0.69 -27.26 -14.98
C CYS A 37 -1.85 -27.54 -14.02
N CYS A 38 -1.54 -28.03 -12.81
CA CYS A 38 -2.48 -28.11 -11.71
C CYS A 38 -2.22 -26.92 -10.77
N VAL A 39 -3.21 -26.03 -10.62
CA VAL A 39 -3.15 -24.87 -9.72
C VAL A 39 -4.21 -25.00 -8.64
N ILE A 40 -3.92 -24.44 -7.45
CA ILE A 40 -4.89 -24.39 -6.36
C ILE A 40 -5.49 -22.99 -6.36
N SER A 41 -6.79 -22.90 -6.64
CA SER A 41 -7.58 -21.66 -6.52
C SER A 41 -8.77 -21.92 -5.62
N GLU A 42 -9.05 -21.00 -4.69
CA GLU A 42 -10.14 -21.12 -3.72
C GLU A 42 -10.17 -22.47 -2.93
N LYS A 43 -8.98 -22.93 -2.57
CA LYS A 43 -8.76 -24.22 -1.85
C LYS A 43 -9.13 -25.46 -2.66
N LYS A 44 -9.29 -25.36 -3.99
CA LYS A 44 -9.60 -26.47 -4.89
C LYS A 44 -8.54 -26.58 -5.98
N PRO A 45 -8.18 -27.82 -6.40
CA PRO A 45 -7.29 -28.01 -7.53
C PRO A 45 -8.04 -27.74 -8.85
N HIS A 46 -7.38 -27.03 -9.75
CA HIS A 46 -7.84 -26.76 -11.12
C HIS A 46 -6.76 -27.16 -12.10
N PHE A 47 -7.15 -27.91 -13.15
CA PHE A 47 -6.29 -28.28 -14.26
C PHE A 47 -6.54 -27.28 -15.39
N LEU A 48 -5.57 -26.45 -15.68
CA LEU A 48 -5.69 -25.34 -16.63
C LEU A 48 -4.60 -25.40 -17.69
N GLY A 49 -4.86 -24.81 -18.84
CA GLY A 49 -3.84 -24.55 -19.86
C GLY A 49 -2.89 -23.44 -19.38
N VAL A 50 -1.67 -23.40 -19.95
CA VAL A 50 -0.66 -22.38 -19.59
C VAL A 50 -1.21 -20.96 -19.74
N SER A 51 -1.92 -20.68 -20.83
CA SER A 51 -2.52 -19.37 -21.11
C SER A 51 -3.55 -18.96 -20.05
N ASP A 52 -4.33 -19.92 -19.56
CA ASP A 52 -5.35 -19.67 -18.53
C ASP A 52 -4.71 -19.41 -17.17
N VAL A 53 -3.64 -20.14 -16.83
CA VAL A 53 -2.85 -19.89 -15.63
C VAL A 53 -2.24 -18.50 -15.65
N LEU A 54 -1.65 -18.09 -16.79
CA LEU A 54 -1.07 -16.75 -16.94
C LEU A 54 -2.13 -15.66 -16.83
N ARG A 55 -3.28 -15.82 -17.48
CA ARG A 55 -4.40 -14.86 -17.39
C ARG A 55 -4.89 -14.74 -15.95
N HIS A 56 -5.15 -15.87 -15.29
CA HIS A 56 -5.57 -15.88 -13.88
C HIS A 56 -4.54 -15.20 -12.96
N SER A 57 -3.25 -15.47 -13.19
CA SER A 57 -2.17 -14.83 -12.42
C SER A 57 -2.13 -13.32 -12.63
N ALA A 58 -2.28 -12.85 -13.87
CA ALA A 58 -2.31 -11.42 -14.18
C ALA A 58 -3.52 -10.71 -13.54
N ASP A 59 -4.72 -11.29 -13.66
CA ASP A 59 -5.93 -10.77 -13.06
C ASP A 59 -5.81 -10.72 -11.52
N ARG A 60 -5.30 -11.78 -10.92
CA ARG A 60 -5.06 -11.84 -9.48
C ARG A 60 -4.04 -10.78 -9.01
N THR A 61 -2.99 -10.57 -9.78
CA THR A 61 -1.98 -9.55 -9.47
C THR A 61 -2.59 -8.15 -9.51
N ARG A 62 -3.42 -7.85 -10.51
CA ARG A 62 -4.15 -6.58 -10.60
C ARG A 62 -5.07 -6.37 -9.40
N ASP A 63 -5.81 -7.40 -8.97
CA ASP A 63 -6.69 -7.31 -7.81
C ASP A 63 -5.93 -7.07 -6.51
N ILE A 64 -4.73 -7.66 -6.36
CA ILE A 64 -3.84 -7.43 -5.22
C ILE A 64 -3.34 -5.98 -5.22
N PHE A 65 -2.89 -5.45 -6.36
CA PHE A 65 -2.45 -4.05 -6.46
C PHE A 65 -3.58 -3.08 -6.14
N ARG A 66 -4.80 -3.33 -6.64
CA ARG A 66 -5.96 -2.51 -6.28
C ARG A 66 -6.17 -2.47 -4.78
N ARG A 67 -6.17 -3.62 -4.13
CA ARG A 67 -6.36 -3.71 -2.68
C ARG A 67 -5.24 -3.05 -1.89
N GLU A 68 -4.00 -3.15 -2.37
CA GLU A 68 -2.86 -2.45 -1.77
C GLU A 68 -3.01 -0.93 -1.84
N LEU A 69 -3.44 -0.40 -2.99
CA LEU A 69 -3.72 1.02 -3.17
C LEU A 69 -4.89 1.49 -2.30
N GLU A 70 -5.96 0.72 -2.17
CA GLU A 70 -7.09 1.01 -1.29
C GLU A 70 -6.65 1.13 0.17
N ILE A 71 -5.85 0.17 0.67
CA ILE A 71 -5.29 0.20 2.03
C ILE A 71 -4.42 1.45 2.22
N LYS A 72 -3.55 1.75 1.25
CA LYS A 72 -2.69 2.93 1.29
C LYS A 72 -3.50 4.23 1.32
N LEU A 73 -4.60 4.28 0.56
CA LEU A 73 -5.51 5.41 0.54
C LEU A 73 -6.15 5.64 1.91
N ASP A 74 -6.62 4.58 2.55
CA ASP A 74 -7.23 4.66 3.89
C ASP A 74 -6.21 5.11 4.94
N GLU A 75 -4.97 4.58 4.89
CA GLU A 75 -3.89 5.03 5.78
C GLU A 75 -3.54 6.51 5.59
N LEU A 76 -3.48 6.99 4.35
CA LEU A 76 -3.21 8.40 4.05
C LEU A 76 -4.34 9.32 4.53
N ARG A 77 -5.60 8.89 4.38
CA ARG A 77 -6.78 9.61 4.87
C ARG A 77 -6.79 9.72 6.40
N GLU A 78 -6.47 8.64 7.09
CA GLU A 78 -6.36 8.66 8.56
C GLU A 78 -5.20 9.56 9.04
N ARG A 79 -4.08 9.56 8.33
CA ARG A 79 -2.96 10.48 8.62
C ARG A 79 -3.35 11.93 8.39
N LEU A 80 -4.04 12.23 7.31
CA LEU A 80 -4.54 13.56 6.99
C LEU A 80 -5.54 14.03 8.06
N PHE A 81 -6.49 13.16 8.42
CA PHE A 81 -7.48 13.43 9.46
C PHE A 81 -6.80 13.81 10.77
N TYR A 82 -5.84 12.99 11.23
CA TYR A 82 -5.17 13.23 12.51
C TYR A 82 -4.26 14.48 12.47
N ALA A 83 -3.55 14.72 11.37
CA ALA A 83 -2.74 15.93 11.21
C ALA A 83 -3.60 17.21 11.25
N SER A 84 -4.76 17.18 10.59
CA SER A 84 -5.73 18.28 10.61
C SER A 84 -6.33 18.49 11.99
N LEU A 85 -6.67 17.40 12.68
CA LEU A 85 -7.22 17.44 14.03
C LEU A 85 -6.22 17.98 15.06
N GLU A 86 -4.96 17.53 15.00
CA GLU A 86 -3.86 18.04 15.83
C GLU A 86 -3.64 19.55 15.59
N ARG A 87 -3.65 19.98 14.33
CA ARG A 87 -3.52 21.38 13.95
C ARG A 87 -4.63 22.22 14.61
N VAL A 88 -5.89 21.83 14.41
CA VAL A 88 -7.05 22.52 14.97
C VAL A 88 -6.98 22.60 16.52
N PHE A 89 -6.62 21.50 17.15
CA PHE A 89 -6.49 21.43 18.63
C PHE A 89 -5.42 22.38 19.16
N ILE A 90 -4.27 22.47 18.50
CA ILE A 90 -3.15 23.31 18.96
C ILE A 90 -3.38 24.78 18.60
N GLU A 91 -3.81 25.11 17.38
CA GLU A 91 -4.04 26.48 16.92
C GLU A 91 -5.14 27.18 17.73
N ASN A 92 -6.21 26.47 18.06
CA ASN A 92 -7.30 26.97 18.89
C ASN A 92 -7.00 26.92 20.39
N ARG A 93 -5.80 26.46 20.77
CA ARG A 93 -5.31 26.38 22.16
C ARG A 93 -6.27 25.66 23.11
N ILE A 94 -7.00 24.66 22.63
CA ILE A 94 -8.00 23.92 23.42
C ILE A 94 -7.36 23.30 24.67
N TYR A 95 -6.08 22.95 24.59
CA TYR A 95 -5.28 22.45 25.73
C TYR A 95 -5.07 23.48 26.85
N LYS A 96 -5.44 24.78 26.65
CA LYS A 96 -5.37 25.85 27.65
C LYS A 96 -6.73 26.29 28.20
N ASP A 97 -7.78 25.64 27.77
CA ASP A 97 -9.11 25.96 28.29
C ASP A 97 -9.18 25.61 29.78
N LYS A 98 -9.76 26.51 30.60
CA LYS A 98 -9.84 26.32 32.05
C LYS A 98 -10.61 25.05 32.41
N GLU A 99 -11.63 24.75 31.67
CA GLU A 99 -12.47 23.56 31.81
C GLU A 99 -11.68 22.28 31.59
N TYR A 100 -10.71 22.30 30.68
CA TYR A 100 -9.76 21.20 30.48
C TYR A 100 -8.76 21.09 31.62
N GLU A 101 -8.16 22.21 32.07
CA GLU A 101 -7.15 22.22 33.14
C GLU A 101 -7.74 21.83 34.51
N THR A 102 -9.01 22.17 34.77
CA THR A 102 -9.71 21.91 36.02
C THR A 102 -10.62 20.68 36.00
N ALA A 103 -10.57 19.90 34.92
CA ALA A 103 -11.43 18.72 34.75
C ALA A 103 -11.20 17.72 35.88
N ALA A 104 -12.29 17.28 36.51
CA ALA A 104 -12.22 16.35 37.66
C ALA A 104 -11.74 14.93 37.25
N ASN A 105 -11.97 14.57 36.01
CA ASN A 105 -11.55 13.30 35.42
C ASN A 105 -11.39 13.43 33.88
N ILE A 106 -10.81 12.40 33.28
CA ILE A 106 -10.52 12.37 31.84
C ILE A 106 -11.81 12.42 30.99
N ASP A 107 -12.93 11.90 31.48
CA ASP A 107 -14.20 11.87 30.73
C ASP A 107 -14.76 13.27 30.55
N VAL A 108 -14.71 14.10 31.61
CA VAL A 108 -15.11 15.51 31.55
C VAL A 108 -14.19 16.31 30.60
N ALA A 109 -12.89 16.04 30.64
CA ALA A 109 -11.94 16.65 29.71
C ALA A 109 -12.24 16.28 28.25
N VAL A 110 -12.55 15.01 27.99
CA VAL A 110 -12.89 14.50 26.66
C VAL A 110 -14.20 15.14 26.14
N GLU A 111 -15.24 15.23 26.97
CA GLU A 111 -16.49 15.89 26.60
C GLU A 111 -16.31 17.37 26.27
N HIS A 112 -15.49 18.08 27.06
CA HIS A 112 -15.16 19.48 26.79
C HIS A 112 -14.44 19.61 25.43
N ILE A 113 -13.40 18.82 25.20
CA ILE A 113 -12.66 18.85 23.94
C ILE A 113 -13.58 18.50 22.75
N ALA A 114 -14.45 17.49 22.89
CA ALA A 114 -15.42 17.11 21.87
C ALA A 114 -16.31 18.28 21.46
N SER A 115 -16.91 18.97 22.45
CA SER A 115 -17.78 20.14 22.21
C SER A 115 -17.04 21.30 21.53
N ARG A 116 -15.77 21.50 21.84
CA ARG A 116 -14.93 22.53 21.23
C ARG A 116 -14.49 22.21 19.82
N LEU A 117 -14.29 20.91 19.51
CA LEU A 117 -13.89 20.44 18.19
C LEU A 117 -15.05 20.35 17.22
N GLU A 118 -16.26 20.04 17.68
CA GLU A 118 -17.45 19.83 16.84
C GLU A 118 -17.66 20.92 15.77
N PRO A 119 -17.69 22.23 16.11
CA PRO A 119 -17.86 23.28 15.10
C PRO A 119 -16.65 23.46 14.19
N LEU A 120 -15.47 23.01 14.60
CA LEU A 120 -14.20 23.18 13.87
C LEU A 120 -13.88 22.01 12.94
N THR A 121 -14.58 20.90 13.08
CA THR A 121 -14.33 19.65 12.35
C THR A 121 -15.51 19.21 11.48
N ALA A 122 -16.49 20.09 11.26
CA ALA A 122 -17.68 19.80 10.47
C ALA A 122 -17.37 19.33 9.03
N ASP A 123 -16.29 19.85 8.45
CA ASP A 123 -15.84 19.52 7.08
C ASP A 123 -14.83 18.36 7.02
N PHE A 124 -14.59 17.69 8.14
CA PHE A 124 -13.63 16.58 8.17
C PHE A 124 -14.21 15.32 7.50
N ILE A 125 -13.32 14.45 7.00
CA ILE A 125 -13.67 13.21 6.27
C ILE A 125 -14.59 12.29 7.09
N ARG A 126 -14.43 12.28 8.41
CA ARG A 126 -15.25 11.52 9.36
C ARG A 126 -15.42 12.28 10.67
N PRO A 127 -16.44 11.95 11.47
CA PRO A 127 -16.60 12.53 12.80
C PRO A 127 -15.42 12.15 13.72
N VAL A 128 -15.12 13.06 14.66
CA VAL A 128 -14.11 12.84 15.68
C VAL A 128 -14.64 11.83 16.71
N THR A 129 -13.86 10.80 16.97
CA THR A 129 -14.20 9.77 17.96
C THR A 129 -13.55 10.07 19.32
N ARG A 130 -14.04 9.39 20.37
CA ARG A 130 -13.44 9.45 21.69
C ARG A 130 -11.95 9.06 21.69
N ASP A 131 -11.59 8.03 20.90
CA ASP A 131 -10.20 7.56 20.81
C ASP A 131 -9.29 8.61 20.15
N ASP A 132 -9.79 9.35 19.17
CA ASP A 132 -9.06 10.47 18.58
C ASP A 132 -8.76 11.55 19.60
N ILE A 133 -9.73 11.88 20.44
CA ILE A 133 -9.57 12.88 21.51
C ILE A 133 -8.57 12.40 22.57
N LEU A 134 -8.64 11.14 22.97
CA LEU A 134 -7.67 10.56 23.91
C LEU A 134 -6.24 10.67 23.36
N ARG A 135 -6.05 10.42 22.07
CA ARG A 135 -4.74 10.62 21.41
C ARG A 135 -4.28 12.07 21.42
N LEU A 136 -5.20 13.05 21.31
CA LEU A 136 -4.87 14.47 21.45
C LEU A 136 -4.42 14.82 22.87
N VAL A 137 -5.07 14.27 23.88
CA VAL A 137 -4.71 14.49 25.29
C VAL A 137 -3.31 13.94 25.61
N GLU A 138 -2.87 12.89 24.95
CA GLU A 138 -1.53 12.31 25.10
C GLU A 138 -0.42 13.13 24.43
N ILE A 139 -0.74 14.19 23.70
CA ILE A 139 0.26 15.04 23.05
C ILE A 139 1.15 15.72 24.11
N LYS A 140 2.44 15.44 24.03
CA LYS A 140 3.41 16.00 24.97
C LYS A 140 3.55 17.51 24.74
N MET A 141 3.62 18.29 25.82
CA MET A 141 3.85 19.75 25.77
C MET A 141 5.05 20.14 24.90
N LYS A 142 6.12 19.34 24.89
CA LYS A 142 7.28 19.56 24.01
C LYS A 142 6.89 19.60 22.52
N ARG A 143 5.90 18.81 22.09
CA ARG A 143 5.39 18.81 20.70
C ARG A 143 4.58 20.07 20.43
N ILE A 144 3.76 20.49 21.38
CA ILE A 144 2.98 21.73 21.28
C ILE A 144 3.90 22.96 21.16
N PHE A 145 4.98 23.03 21.94
CA PHE A 145 5.95 24.14 21.85
C PHE A 145 6.75 24.16 20.55
N ARG A 146 6.91 23.03 19.89
CA ARG A 146 7.60 22.91 18.60
C ARG A 146 6.65 22.96 17.41
N PHE A 147 5.36 23.09 17.67
CA PHE A 147 4.38 23.14 16.59
C PHE A 147 4.56 24.39 15.74
N SER A 148 4.64 24.18 14.43
CA SER A 148 4.66 25.22 13.43
C SER A 148 3.43 25.05 12.54
N SER A 149 2.63 26.10 12.40
CA SER A 149 1.45 26.10 11.54
C SER A 149 1.84 25.87 10.08
N ASP A 150 2.94 26.48 9.63
CA ASP A 150 3.45 26.31 8.27
C ASP A 150 3.89 24.86 7.97
N GLU A 151 4.56 24.20 8.94
CA GLU A 151 4.94 22.81 8.80
C GLU A 151 3.72 21.89 8.77
N ALA A 152 2.70 22.16 9.59
CA ALA A 152 1.44 21.44 9.58
C ALA A 152 0.70 21.59 8.26
N GLU A 153 0.64 22.80 7.69
CA GLU A 153 0.02 23.07 6.40
C GLU A 153 0.76 22.40 5.25
N ASN A 154 2.09 22.43 5.26
CA ASN A 154 2.92 21.73 4.29
C ASN A 154 2.71 20.21 4.36
N LEU A 155 2.58 19.64 5.57
CA LEU A 155 2.28 18.22 5.75
C LEU A 155 0.89 17.86 5.18
N ILE A 156 -0.13 18.66 5.48
CA ILE A 156 -1.50 18.48 4.98
C ILE A 156 -1.52 18.54 3.45
N THR A 157 -0.87 19.53 2.86
CA THR A 157 -0.75 19.70 1.40
C THR A 157 -0.08 18.48 0.76
N ARG A 158 1.01 18.00 1.34
CA ARG A 158 1.72 16.82 0.87
C ARG A 158 0.89 15.55 0.98
N LEU A 159 0.13 15.37 2.06
CA LEU A 159 -0.77 14.23 2.22
C LEU A 159 -1.91 14.26 1.20
N ASN A 160 -2.49 15.43 0.93
CA ASN A 160 -3.50 15.58 -0.10
C ASN A 160 -2.95 15.24 -1.49
N GLN A 161 -1.72 15.64 -1.82
CA GLN A 161 -1.08 15.26 -3.08
C GLN A 161 -0.90 13.73 -3.17
N GLN A 162 -0.41 13.10 -2.10
CA GLN A 162 -0.25 11.63 -2.07
C GLN A 162 -1.59 10.88 -2.20
N ILE A 163 -2.67 11.41 -1.64
CA ILE A 163 -4.02 10.86 -1.80
C ILE A 163 -4.44 10.97 -3.28
N GLN A 164 -4.21 12.12 -3.91
CA GLN A 164 -4.55 12.30 -5.32
C GLN A 164 -3.76 11.35 -6.22
N ASP A 165 -2.46 11.20 -5.99
CA ASP A 165 -1.60 10.28 -6.74
C ASP A 165 -2.12 8.82 -6.64
N VAL A 166 -2.54 8.38 -5.45
CA VAL A 166 -3.11 7.03 -5.26
C VAL A 166 -4.47 6.87 -5.93
N LEU A 167 -5.30 7.91 -5.95
CA LEU A 167 -6.59 7.89 -6.66
C LEU A 167 -6.37 7.80 -8.17
N ASP A 168 -5.41 8.53 -8.71
CA ASP A 168 -5.05 8.48 -10.12
C ASP A 168 -4.49 7.09 -10.51
N ASP A 169 -3.68 6.47 -9.63
CA ASP A 169 -3.21 5.09 -9.82
C ASP A 169 -4.36 4.07 -9.83
N LEU A 170 -5.37 4.24 -8.96
CA LEU A 170 -6.56 3.37 -8.90
C LEU A 170 -7.43 3.49 -10.17
N ASP A 171 -7.54 4.69 -10.74
CA ASP A 171 -8.32 4.95 -11.95
C ASP A 171 -7.65 4.38 -13.21
N HIS A 172 -6.31 4.18 -13.18
CA HIS A 172 -5.54 3.66 -14.32
C HIS A 172 -5.19 2.17 -14.22
N LEU A 173 -5.70 1.46 -13.25
CA LEU A 173 -5.45 0.04 -12.98
C LEU A 173 -6.47 -0.84 -13.69
#